data_33f39e5c57562574b8bd41040bdd4fd6
#
_entry.id   33f39e5c57562574b8bd41040bdd4fd6
#
_cell.length_a   1.000
_cell.length_b   1.000
_cell.length_c   1.000
_cell.angle_alpha   90.00
_cell.angle_beta   90.00
_cell.angle_gamma   90.00
#
_symmetry.space_group_name_H-M   'P 1'
#
loop_
_entity.id
_entity.type
_entity.pdbx_description
1 polymer ?
#
loop_
_entity_poly.entity_id
_entity_poly.type
_entity_poly.pdbx_seq_one_letter_code
_entity_poly.pdbx_strand_id
1 'polypeptide(L)'
;MQGTGASVLHTTPYRSFPTGITATASKRHEYIRWARRGDRYIIEDDFESEFSVSTKAEETLFSLSEQENVIYLNTFSKTVSPSLRVGYMVLPARLAVEFSERLGFYSCTVPTFEQLVIAELINSGDFERHINRVRRSMRKTV
;
A
#
# COMPACT_ATOMS: atom_id res chain seq x y z
N MET A 1 -14.52 17.01 -1.01
CA MET A 1 -15.09 15.67 -1.33
C MET A 1 -16.61 15.59 -1.10
N GLN A 2 -17.23 16.56 -0.46
CA GLN A 2 -18.69 16.67 -0.38
C GLN A 2 -19.19 17.28 -1.68
N GLY A 3 -19.96 16.52 -2.48
CA GLY A 3 -20.58 17.01 -3.72
C GLY A 3 -20.24 16.23 -5.00
N THR A 4 -19.28 15.31 -4.96
CA THR A 4 -19.08 14.37 -6.08
C THR A 4 -19.81 13.06 -5.75
N GLY A 5 -20.58 12.52 -6.67
CA GLY A 5 -21.18 11.19 -6.53
C GLY A 5 -20.15 10.03 -6.58
N ALA A 6 -18.88 10.32 -6.30
CA ALA A 6 -17.80 9.34 -6.37
C ALA A 6 -17.95 8.27 -5.28
N SER A 7 -17.85 7.01 -5.68
CA SER A 7 -17.84 5.84 -4.80
C SER A 7 -16.43 5.31 -4.50
N VAL A 8 -15.43 5.74 -5.28
CA VAL A 8 -14.04 5.31 -5.11
C VAL A 8 -13.11 6.53 -5.10
N LEU A 9 -12.16 6.55 -4.18
CA LEU A 9 -11.07 7.51 -4.10
C LEU A 9 -9.74 6.79 -4.30
N HIS A 10 -9.03 7.07 -5.38
CA HIS A 10 -7.63 6.66 -5.52
C HIS A 10 -6.71 7.76 -4.97
N THR A 11 -5.79 7.40 -4.09
CA THR A 11 -4.87 8.36 -3.46
C THR A 11 -3.51 7.73 -3.14
N THR A 12 -2.46 8.54 -3.25
CA THR A 12 -1.11 8.25 -2.78
C THR A 12 -0.85 9.11 -1.54
N PRO A 13 -1.13 8.61 -0.31
CA PRO A 13 -1.12 9.45 0.88
C PRO A 13 0.29 9.85 1.34
N TYR A 14 1.33 9.17 0.85
CA TYR A 14 2.72 9.40 1.23
C TYR A 14 3.54 9.87 0.03
N ARG A 15 4.13 11.07 0.15
CA ARG A 15 5.03 11.66 -0.87
C ARG A 15 4.46 11.61 -2.29
N SER A 16 3.20 12.04 -2.44
CA SER A 16 2.46 12.00 -3.70
C SER A 16 3.26 12.62 -4.86
N PHE A 17 3.50 11.87 -5.91
CA PHE A 17 4.16 12.38 -7.11
C PHE A 17 3.20 13.25 -7.93
N PRO A 18 3.64 14.39 -8.52
CA PRO A 18 5.01 14.95 -8.48
C PRO A 18 5.27 15.92 -7.32
N THR A 19 4.29 16.15 -6.45
CA THR A 19 4.34 17.24 -5.45
C THR A 19 5.19 16.90 -4.22
N GLY A 20 5.44 15.62 -3.94
CA GLY A 20 6.10 15.15 -2.73
C GLY A 20 5.27 15.34 -1.45
N ILE A 21 4.01 15.77 -1.56
CA ILE A 21 3.16 16.06 -0.41
C ILE A 21 2.70 14.76 0.26
N THR A 22 2.83 14.73 1.59
CA THR A 22 2.27 13.68 2.44
C THR A 22 0.98 14.19 3.09
N ALA A 23 -0.07 13.37 3.04
CA ALA A 23 -1.34 13.67 3.68
C ALA A 23 -1.18 13.74 5.20
N THR A 24 -1.63 14.83 5.81
CA THR A 24 -1.61 14.97 7.28
C THR A 24 -2.49 13.92 7.95
N ALA A 25 -2.25 13.63 9.22
CA ALA A 25 -3.09 12.70 10.01
C ALA A 25 -4.58 13.10 9.95
N SER A 26 -4.88 14.41 10.08
CA SER A 26 -6.25 14.92 9.96
C SER A 26 -6.87 14.60 8.59
N LYS A 27 -6.09 14.74 7.52
CA LYS A 27 -6.57 14.44 6.16
C LYS A 27 -6.79 12.95 5.93
N ARG A 28 -5.91 12.10 6.47
CA ARG A 28 -6.09 10.64 6.44
C ARG A 28 -7.38 10.22 7.15
N HIS A 29 -7.65 10.74 8.33
CA HIS A 29 -8.92 10.50 9.03
C HIS A 29 -10.15 11.06 8.29
N GLU A 30 -10.01 12.17 7.55
CA GLU A 30 -11.08 12.68 6.68
C GLU A 30 -11.41 11.69 5.56
N TYR A 31 -10.40 11.07 4.92
CA TYR A 31 -10.60 10.03 3.91
C TYR A 31 -11.36 8.83 4.48
N ILE A 32 -10.93 8.33 5.64
CA ILE A 32 -11.59 7.19 6.30
C ILE A 32 -13.05 7.53 6.64
N ARG A 33 -13.31 8.71 7.23
CA ARG A 33 -14.68 9.14 7.51
C ARG A 33 -15.54 9.26 6.25
N TRP A 34 -14.94 9.71 5.14
CA TRP A 34 -15.65 9.78 3.86
C TRP A 34 -16.04 8.39 3.34
N ALA A 35 -15.14 7.41 3.43
CA ALA A 35 -15.41 6.02 3.02
C ALA A 35 -16.50 5.38 3.89
N ARG A 36 -16.43 5.55 5.22
CA ARG A 36 -17.41 4.98 6.17
C ARG A 36 -18.83 5.54 6.05
N ARG A 37 -19.02 6.75 5.49
CA ARG A 37 -20.34 7.39 5.34
C ARG A 37 -21.21 6.85 4.19
N GLY A 38 -20.75 5.85 3.48
CA GLY A 38 -21.46 5.24 2.37
C GLY A 38 -20.77 3.97 1.94
N ASP A 39 -21.30 3.29 0.94
CA ASP A 39 -20.65 2.13 0.31
C ASP A 39 -19.54 2.62 -0.63
N ARG A 40 -18.46 3.13 -0.03
CA ARG A 40 -17.33 3.78 -0.72
C ARG A 40 -16.04 3.11 -0.37
N TYR A 41 -15.11 3.13 -1.33
CA TYR A 41 -13.78 2.55 -1.17
C TYR A 41 -12.68 3.56 -1.40
N ILE A 42 -11.56 3.34 -0.72
CA ILE A 42 -10.31 4.04 -0.97
C ILE A 42 -9.34 3.03 -1.59
N ILE A 43 -8.69 3.41 -2.67
CA ILE A 43 -7.51 2.72 -3.20
C ILE A 43 -6.31 3.50 -2.70
N GLU A 44 -5.60 2.94 -1.73
CA GLU A 44 -4.36 3.47 -1.20
C GLU A 44 -3.19 2.92 -2.00
N ASP A 45 -2.59 3.78 -2.83
CA ASP A 45 -1.40 3.43 -3.61
C ASP A 45 -0.16 3.86 -2.83
N ASP A 46 0.42 2.91 -2.12
CA ASP A 46 1.54 3.13 -1.21
C ASP A 46 2.84 2.55 -1.79
N PHE A 47 3.62 3.40 -2.42
CA PHE A 47 4.89 2.99 -2.99
C PHE A 47 6.12 3.57 -2.27
N GLU A 48 5.94 4.34 -1.20
CA GLU A 48 7.04 5.02 -0.49
C GLU A 48 6.94 5.04 1.05
N SER A 49 5.90 4.54 1.67
CA SER A 49 5.76 4.61 3.14
C SER A 49 6.88 3.89 3.89
N GLU A 50 7.37 2.78 3.34
CA GLU A 50 8.49 2.05 3.93
C GLU A 50 9.79 2.87 3.98
N PHE A 51 9.93 3.88 3.13
CA PHE A 51 11.10 4.76 3.07
C PHE A 51 10.93 6.07 3.83
N SER A 52 9.89 6.19 4.65
CA SER A 52 9.74 7.33 5.53
C SER A 52 10.96 7.48 6.44
N VAL A 53 11.56 8.67 6.42
CA VAL A 53 12.68 9.03 7.33
C VAL A 53 12.19 9.34 8.74
N SER A 54 10.88 9.36 8.96
CA SER A 54 10.27 9.51 10.28
C SER A 54 10.76 8.43 11.25
N THR A 55 10.93 8.79 12.51
CA THR A 55 11.27 7.84 13.57
C THR A 55 10.12 6.89 13.89
N LYS A 56 8.87 7.34 13.64
CA LYS A 56 7.65 6.54 13.79
C LYS A 56 7.22 6.06 12.40
N ALA A 57 6.85 4.79 12.29
CA ALA A 57 6.23 4.28 11.06
C ALA A 57 4.93 5.06 10.77
N GLU A 58 4.74 5.40 9.51
CA GLU A 58 3.47 6.02 9.08
C GLU A 58 2.35 4.96 9.14
N GLU A 59 1.23 5.34 9.71
CA GLU A 59 0.04 4.49 9.72
C GLU A 59 -0.68 4.59 8.38
N THR A 60 -0.83 3.47 7.68
CA THR A 60 -1.54 3.42 6.39
C THR A 60 -3.04 3.68 6.58
N LEU A 61 -3.71 4.13 5.52
CA LEU A 61 -5.18 4.23 5.53
C LEU A 61 -5.81 2.85 5.76
N PHE A 62 -5.18 1.81 5.23
CA PHE A 62 -5.61 0.42 5.41
C PHE A 62 -5.62 0.03 6.89
N SER A 63 -4.56 0.34 7.65
CA SER A 63 -4.51 0.06 9.09
C SER A 63 -5.49 0.92 9.88
N LEU A 64 -5.67 2.20 9.51
CA LEU A 64 -6.59 3.13 10.16
C LEU A 64 -8.07 2.81 9.90
N SER A 65 -8.38 2.14 8.79
CA SER A 65 -9.76 1.79 8.41
C SER A 65 -10.29 0.53 9.06
N GLU A 66 -9.49 -0.16 9.89
CA GLU A 66 -9.82 -1.49 10.40
C GLU A 66 -10.04 -2.50 9.26
N GLN A 67 -9.42 -2.25 8.10
CA GLN A 67 -9.41 -3.11 6.91
C GLN A 67 -10.77 -3.25 6.18
N GLU A 68 -11.74 -2.36 6.42
CA GLU A 68 -13.09 -2.53 5.86
C GLU A 68 -13.30 -1.89 4.48
N ASN A 69 -12.79 -0.67 4.28
CA ASN A 69 -13.11 0.15 3.11
C ASN A 69 -11.88 0.61 2.31
N VAL A 70 -10.71 0.04 2.60
CA VAL A 70 -9.46 0.41 1.93
C VAL A 70 -8.88 -0.79 1.19
N ILE A 71 -8.59 -0.60 -0.08
CA ILE A 71 -7.80 -1.50 -0.92
C ILE A 71 -6.38 -0.97 -0.88
N TYR A 72 -5.42 -1.76 -0.38
CA TYR A 72 -4.03 -1.36 -0.28
C TYR A 72 -3.22 -1.91 -1.44
N LEU A 73 -2.50 -1.04 -2.14
CA LEU A 73 -1.60 -1.40 -3.23
C LEU A 73 -0.17 -1.05 -2.84
N ASN A 74 0.77 -1.94 -3.15
CA ASN A 74 2.19 -1.66 -2.98
C ASN A 74 3.03 -2.49 -3.97
N THR A 75 4.35 -2.24 -4.03
CA THR A 75 5.26 -2.86 -5.00
C THR A 75 6.61 -3.21 -4.39
N PHE A 76 7.13 -4.38 -4.75
CA PHE A 76 8.51 -4.75 -4.43
C PHE A 76 9.55 -4.10 -5.36
N SER A 77 9.11 -3.44 -6.43
CA SER A 77 10.01 -2.77 -7.39
C SER A 77 10.84 -1.65 -6.78
N LYS A 78 10.31 -0.97 -5.76
CA LYS A 78 11.05 0.06 -5.02
C LYS A 78 11.77 -0.47 -3.80
N THR A 79 11.15 -1.41 -3.12
CA THR A 79 11.64 -1.91 -1.82
C THR A 79 12.74 -2.94 -1.95
N VAL A 80 12.75 -3.74 -3.01
CA VAL A 80 13.74 -4.80 -3.24
C VAL A 80 14.62 -4.49 -4.46
N SER A 81 14.02 -4.44 -5.64
CA SER A 81 14.74 -4.16 -6.89
C SER A 81 13.79 -3.67 -7.98
N PRO A 82 14.18 -2.64 -8.78
CA PRO A 82 13.41 -2.20 -9.94
C PRO A 82 13.17 -3.27 -11.02
N SER A 83 14.03 -4.27 -11.11
CA SER A 83 13.87 -5.40 -12.01
C SER A 83 12.80 -6.40 -11.55
N LEU A 84 12.51 -6.44 -10.26
CA LEU A 84 11.37 -7.15 -9.70
C LEU A 84 10.07 -6.40 -10.03
N ARG A 85 9.41 -6.82 -11.08
CA ARG A 85 8.16 -6.21 -11.56
C ARG A 85 6.92 -6.79 -10.85
N VAL A 86 6.97 -6.84 -9.52
CA VAL A 86 5.94 -7.43 -8.68
C VAL A 86 5.27 -6.36 -7.81
N GLY A 87 3.98 -6.21 -7.99
CA GLY A 87 3.11 -5.48 -7.07
C GLY A 87 2.19 -6.45 -6.32
N TYR A 88 1.62 -5.99 -5.24
CA TYR A 88 0.62 -6.74 -4.49
C TYR A 88 -0.53 -5.85 -4.05
N MET A 89 -1.66 -6.49 -3.81
CA MET A 89 -2.89 -5.86 -3.38
C MET A 89 -3.42 -6.59 -2.13
N VAL A 90 -3.80 -5.82 -1.13
CA VAL A 90 -4.49 -6.33 0.05
C VAL A 90 -5.92 -5.85 0.02
N LEU A 91 -6.86 -6.79 0.00
CA LEU A 91 -8.28 -6.52 -0.09
C LEU A 91 -8.97 -6.67 1.28
N PRO A 92 -9.99 -5.85 1.56
CA PRO A 92 -10.98 -6.17 2.58
C PRO A 92 -11.54 -7.58 2.37
N ALA A 93 -11.80 -8.33 3.45
CA ALA A 93 -12.22 -9.72 3.39
C ALA A 93 -13.45 -9.93 2.46
N ARG A 94 -14.44 -9.03 2.53
CA ARG A 94 -15.62 -9.06 1.64
C ARG A 94 -15.23 -8.97 0.16
N LEU A 95 -14.33 -8.06 -0.20
CA LEU A 95 -13.88 -7.89 -1.59
C LEU A 95 -12.97 -9.04 -2.03
N ALA A 96 -12.23 -9.67 -1.13
CA ALA A 96 -11.40 -10.83 -1.47
C ALA A 96 -12.25 -12.02 -1.96
N VAL A 97 -13.40 -12.24 -1.35
CA VAL A 97 -14.36 -13.26 -1.80
C VAL A 97 -14.90 -12.93 -3.20
N GLU A 98 -15.43 -11.72 -3.38
CA GLU A 98 -15.94 -11.28 -4.69
C GLU A 98 -14.84 -11.29 -5.77
N PHE A 99 -13.62 -10.90 -5.43
CA PHE A 99 -12.47 -10.95 -6.34
C PHE A 99 -12.17 -12.39 -6.77
N SER A 100 -12.15 -13.32 -5.83
CA SER A 100 -11.93 -14.73 -6.13
C SER A 100 -13.01 -15.34 -7.04
N GLU A 101 -14.27 -15.01 -6.76
CA GLU A 101 -15.42 -15.50 -7.57
C GLU A 101 -15.44 -14.93 -8.99
N ARG A 102 -15.14 -13.64 -9.14
CA ARG A 102 -15.24 -12.95 -10.43
C ARG A 102 -13.97 -12.97 -11.26
N LEU A 103 -12.81 -12.98 -10.61
CA LEU A 103 -11.50 -12.82 -11.24
C LEU A 103 -10.54 -13.99 -10.99
N GLY A 104 -10.92 -14.98 -10.19
CA GLY A 104 -10.09 -16.14 -9.85
C GLY A 104 -9.68 -17.01 -11.04
N PHE A 105 -10.33 -16.81 -12.21
CA PHE A 105 -9.95 -17.49 -13.46
C PHE A 105 -8.71 -16.89 -14.12
N TYR A 106 -8.28 -15.69 -13.74
CA TYR A 106 -7.04 -15.11 -14.22
C TYR A 106 -5.83 -15.77 -13.53
N SER A 107 -4.89 -16.23 -14.32
CA SER A 107 -3.61 -16.72 -13.80
C SER A 107 -2.75 -15.57 -13.30
N CYS A 108 -2.05 -15.79 -12.20
CA CYS A 108 -1.03 -14.86 -11.73
C CYS A 108 0.08 -14.75 -12.80
N THR A 109 0.36 -13.52 -13.23
CA THR A 109 1.38 -13.25 -14.26
C THR A 109 2.80 -13.14 -13.69
N VAL A 110 2.94 -13.11 -12.36
CA VAL A 110 4.26 -13.09 -11.70
C VAL A 110 4.89 -14.48 -11.84
N PRO A 111 6.11 -14.60 -12.36
CA PRO A 111 6.78 -15.89 -12.48
C PRO A 111 6.96 -16.55 -11.09
N THR A 112 6.84 -17.86 -11.04
CA THR A 112 6.91 -18.64 -9.79
C THR A 112 8.24 -18.44 -9.06
N PHE A 113 9.34 -18.28 -9.80
CA PHE A 113 10.65 -18.05 -9.22
C PHE A 113 10.69 -16.77 -8.38
N GLU A 114 10.19 -15.65 -8.92
CA GLU A 114 10.12 -14.37 -8.20
C GLU A 114 9.21 -14.47 -6.96
N GLN A 115 8.10 -15.19 -7.06
CA GLN A 115 7.23 -15.44 -5.92
C GLN A 115 7.95 -16.19 -4.80
N LEU A 116 8.71 -17.24 -5.13
CA LEU A 116 9.49 -18.01 -4.17
C LEU A 116 10.60 -17.18 -3.53
N VAL A 117 11.32 -16.38 -4.31
CA VAL A 117 12.37 -15.48 -3.79
C VAL A 117 11.78 -14.45 -2.82
N ILE A 118 10.65 -13.83 -3.16
CA ILE A 118 9.97 -12.88 -2.27
C ILE A 118 9.50 -13.57 -1.00
N ALA A 119 8.90 -14.75 -1.11
CA ALA A 119 8.45 -15.52 0.05
C ALA A 119 9.63 -15.85 0.99
N GLU A 120 10.77 -16.26 0.46
CA GLU A 120 11.97 -16.55 1.26
C GLU A 120 12.51 -15.28 1.94
N LEU A 121 12.59 -14.15 1.21
CA LEU A 121 13.01 -12.87 1.79
C LEU A 121 12.12 -12.43 2.96
N ILE A 122 10.81 -12.64 2.87
CA ILE A 122 9.86 -12.30 3.93
C ILE A 122 10.02 -13.29 5.11
N ASN A 123 10.01 -14.58 4.84
CA ASN A 123 10.03 -15.63 5.87
C ASN A 123 11.35 -15.65 6.67
N SER A 124 12.49 -15.38 6.02
CA SER A 124 13.79 -15.28 6.68
C SER A 124 13.96 -13.98 7.49
N GLY A 125 13.07 -13.00 7.34
CA GLY A 125 13.21 -11.65 7.90
C GLY A 125 14.27 -10.78 7.19
N ASP A 126 14.83 -11.24 6.06
CA ASP A 126 15.80 -10.46 5.28
C ASP A 126 15.16 -9.21 4.68
N PHE A 127 13.89 -9.28 4.30
CA PHE A 127 13.13 -8.13 3.83
C PHE A 127 13.12 -6.99 4.84
N GLU A 128 12.75 -7.27 6.10
CA GLU A 128 12.75 -6.25 7.16
C GLU A 128 14.15 -5.70 7.44
N ARG A 129 15.16 -6.58 7.47
CA ARG A 129 16.57 -6.17 7.63
C ARG A 129 17.01 -5.24 6.51
N HIS A 130 16.61 -5.53 5.28
CA HIS A 130 16.88 -4.70 4.10
C HIS A 130 16.23 -3.32 4.24
N ILE A 131 14.91 -3.26 4.48
CA ILE A 131 14.17 -2.00 4.67
C ILE A 131 14.79 -1.13 5.77
N ASN A 132 15.11 -1.73 6.91
CA ASN A 132 15.73 -1.01 8.02
C ASN A 132 17.12 -0.47 7.66
N ARG A 133 17.90 -1.17 6.84
CA ARG A 133 19.19 -0.71 6.34
C ARG A 133 19.03 0.50 5.43
N VAL A 134 18.10 0.43 4.48
CA VAL A 134 17.80 1.53 3.54
C VAL A 134 17.32 2.77 4.31
N ARG A 135 16.39 2.62 5.24
CA ARG A 135 15.92 3.73 6.11
C ARG A 135 17.07 4.40 6.87
N ARG A 136 17.99 3.61 7.44
CA ARG A 136 19.16 4.15 8.13
C ARG A 136 20.11 4.92 7.20
N SER A 137 20.30 4.43 5.99
CA SER A 137 21.11 5.13 4.97
C SER A 137 20.48 6.47 4.59
N MET A 138 19.18 6.50 4.31
CA MET A 138 18.47 7.72 3.96
C MET A 138 18.53 8.79 5.05
N ARG A 139 18.42 8.40 6.34
CA ARG A 139 18.53 9.33 7.47
C ARG A 139 19.91 9.97 7.61
N LYS A 140 20.96 9.35 7.09
CA LYS A 140 22.33 9.92 7.14
C LYS A 140 22.59 10.91 6.02
N THR A 141 21.76 10.93 4.99
CA THR A 141 21.93 11.77 3.79
C THR A 141 21.08 13.04 3.86
N VAL A 142 20.18 13.14 4.82
CA VAL A 142 19.39 14.34 5.16
C VAL A 142 20.01 15.04 6.36
#